data_62691e60351b34e8d6f36db0485a9fb6
#
_entry.id   62691e60351b34e8d6f36db0485a9fb6
#
_cell.length_a   1.000
_cell.length_b   1.000
_cell.length_c   1.000
_cell.angle_alpha   90.00
_cell.angle_beta   90.00
_cell.angle_gamma   90.00
#
_symmetry.space_group_name_H-M   'P 1'
#
loop_
_entity.id
_entity.type
_entity.pdbx_description
1 polymer ?
#
loop_
_entity_poly.entity_id
_entity_poly.type
_entity_poly.pdbx_seq_one_letter_code
_entity_poly.pdbx_strand_id
1 'polypeptide(L)'
;MVTQLSLLVLNKGTGNAVHRSEIDEVIKNNYDKDGNLISRSIVPRGYDSVEDFKEVVGLTETYLNTKTKNNILNKPLAGGTHVKKGVDFDILGFPIFKGDDVKFSLKLEKDFYVMKDTDQFRECTKLVKEAIEKGEISKELFTKKQLAQINDGLPRIDGLIWHHHQIPGKMQLVIKEVHSVNHLGGNRLWGGGIR
;
A
#
# COMPACT_ATOMS: atom_id res chain seq x y z
N MET A 1 -11.94 -8.22 -20.26
CA MET A 1 -13.19 -7.57 -19.86
C MET A 1 -13.01 -6.80 -18.56
N VAL A 2 -12.09 -5.78 -18.57
CA VAL A 2 -11.77 -4.88 -17.44
C VAL A 2 -12.42 -3.51 -17.67
N THR A 3 -13.11 -3.36 -18.76
CA THR A 3 -13.44 -2.07 -19.40
C THR A 3 -14.59 -1.30 -18.76
N GLN A 4 -15.47 -1.89 -17.98
CA GLN A 4 -16.62 -1.15 -17.43
C GLN A 4 -16.41 -0.54 -16.04
N LEU A 5 -15.60 -1.15 -15.17
CA LEU A 5 -15.29 -0.54 -13.88
C LEU A 5 -14.32 0.64 -14.01
N SER A 6 -13.43 0.59 -14.99
CA SER A 6 -12.47 1.67 -15.26
C SER A 6 -13.13 3.01 -15.60
N LEU A 7 -14.24 2.98 -16.34
CA LEU A 7 -14.92 4.22 -16.76
C LEU A 7 -15.67 4.94 -15.62
N LEU A 8 -16.13 4.22 -14.62
CA LEU A 8 -16.88 4.84 -13.50
C LEU A 8 -15.96 5.56 -12.49
N VAL A 9 -14.71 5.16 -12.41
CA VAL A 9 -13.72 5.77 -11.48
C VAL A 9 -13.01 6.97 -12.10
N LEU A 10 -12.90 7.02 -13.43
CA LEU A 10 -12.13 8.03 -14.16
C LEU A 10 -12.82 9.39 -14.34
N ASN A 11 -14.10 9.53 -14.05
CA ASN A 11 -14.83 10.77 -14.27
C ASN A 11 -14.91 11.64 -13.01
N LYS A 12 -14.12 12.70 -12.98
CA LYS A 12 -14.10 13.89 -12.12
C LYS A 12 -12.94 13.96 -11.14
N GLY A 13 -11.77 14.19 -11.66
CA GLY A 13 -10.70 14.77 -10.88
C GLY A 13 -10.73 16.28 -10.96
N THR A 14 -10.62 16.96 -9.85
CA THR A 14 -10.46 18.40 -9.79
C THR A 14 -9.23 18.77 -8.98
N GLY A 15 -8.41 19.59 -9.58
CA GLY A 15 -7.63 20.60 -8.89
C GLY A 15 -6.24 20.30 -8.37
N ASN A 16 -5.89 19.08 -7.92
CA ASN A 16 -4.59 18.81 -7.31
C ASN A 16 -3.86 17.56 -7.85
N ALA A 17 -4.28 17.06 -9.00
CA ALA A 17 -3.70 15.86 -9.60
C ALA A 17 -3.41 16.08 -11.08
N VAL A 18 -2.35 15.42 -11.55
CA VAL A 18 -2.14 15.19 -12.99
C VAL A 18 -2.83 13.88 -13.32
N HIS A 19 -3.91 13.96 -14.10
CA HIS A 19 -4.66 12.75 -14.50
C HIS A 19 -4.01 12.09 -15.69
N ARG A 20 -4.01 10.77 -15.67
CA ARG A 20 -3.62 9.93 -16.78
C ARG A 20 -4.87 9.44 -17.50
N SER A 21 -4.82 9.45 -18.83
CA SER A 21 -5.95 9.06 -19.68
C SER A 21 -6.20 7.55 -19.76
N GLU A 22 -5.23 6.74 -19.29
CA GLU A 22 -5.23 5.29 -19.42
C GLU A 22 -4.93 4.62 -18.09
N ILE A 23 -5.34 3.35 -17.95
CA ILE A 23 -4.94 2.51 -16.82
C ILE A 23 -3.43 2.35 -16.88
N ASP A 24 -2.78 2.77 -15.81
CA ASP A 24 -1.34 2.65 -15.66
C ASP A 24 -1.02 1.22 -15.26
N GLU A 25 -0.50 0.46 -16.19
CA GLU A 25 -0.16 -0.94 -16.04
C GLU A 25 1.34 -1.12 -16.01
N VAL A 26 1.81 -2.12 -15.30
CA VAL A 26 3.19 -2.54 -15.29
C VAL A 26 3.33 -3.98 -15.73
N ILE A 27 4.37 -4.25 -16.53
CA ILE A 27 4.71 -5.61 -16.92
C ILE A 27 5.52 -6.24 -15.78
N LYS A 28 5.01 -7.35 -15.25
CA LYS A 28 5.72 -8.19 -14.29
C LYS A 28 6.26 -9.42 -14.99
N ASN A 29 7.56 -9.62 -14.90
CA ASN A 29 8.23 -10.81 -15.38
C ASN A 29 8.37 -11.79 -14.21
N ASN A 30 7.93 -13.02 -14.41
CA ASN A 30 8.11 -14.10 -13.45
C ASN A 30 9.23 -15.02 -13.94
N TYR A 31 10.17 -15.33 -13.06
CA TYR A 31 11.35 -16.15 -13.35
C TYR A 31 11.34 -17.43 -12.51
N ASP A 32 11.90 -18.52 -13.04
CA ASP A 32 12.19 -19.72 -12.28
C ASP A 32 13.41 -19.53 -11.36
N LYS A 33 13.72 -20.59 -10.58
CA LYS A 33 14.87 -20.59 -9.67
C LYS A 33 16.23 -20.48 -10.40
N ASP A 34 16.25 -20.76 -11.68
CA ASP A 34 17.46 -20.74 -12.53
C ASP A 34 17.57 -19.41 -13.31
N GLY A 35 16.62 -18.49 -13.08
CA GLY A 35 16.60 -17.16 -13.71
C GLY A 35 15.98 -17.11 -15.11
N ASN A 36 15.33 -18.18 -15.57
CA ASN A 36 14.64 -18.19 -16.85
C ASN A 36 13.25 -17.56 -16.74
N LEU A 37 12.87 -16.77 -17.74
CA LEU A 37 11.56 -16.14 -17.80
C LEU A 37 10.47 -17.20 -18.01
N ILE A 38 9.61 -17.41 -17.00
CA ILE A 38 8.47 -18.34 -17.06
C ILE A 38 7.26 -17.69 -17.72
N SER A 39 6.93 -16.46 -17.29
CA SER A 39 5.74 -15.77 -17.77
C SER A 39 5.85 -14.25 -17.62
N ARG A 40 4.96 -13.56 -18.33
CA ARG A 40 4.74 -12.11 -18.19
C ARG A 40 3.28 -11.86 -17.83
N SER A 41 3.03 -10.94 -16.91
CA SER A 41 1.70 -10.46 -16.59
C SER A 41 1.64 -8.94 -16.66
N ILE A 42 0.51 -8.42 -17.09
CA ILE A 42 0.22 -6.99 -17.03
C ILE A 42 -0.63 -6.79 -15.79
N VAL A 43 -0.14 -5.95 -14.87
CA VAL A 43 -0.77 -5.73 -13.58
C VAL A 43 -1.06 -4.24 -13.42
N PRO A 44 -2.24 -3.86 -12.94
CA PRO A 44 -2.53 -2.47 -12.63
C PRO A 44 -1.50 -1.90 -11.64
N ARG A 45 -1.10 -0.67 -11.87
CA ARG A 45 -0.08 -0.01 -11.06
C ARG A 45 -0.53 0.08 -9.59
N GLY A 46 0.39 -0.22 -8.68
CA GLY A 46 0.12 -0.28 -7.23
C GLY A 46 -0.30 -1.65 -6.72
N TYR A 47 -0.31 -2.68 -7.58
CA TYR A 47 -0.68 -4.05 -7.21
C TYR A 47 0.46 -5.03 -7.50
N ASP A 48 0.45 -6.14 -6.78
CA ASP A 48 1.46 -7.19 -6.94
C ASP A 48 1.02 -8.24 -7.98
N SER A 49 -0.31 -8.42 -8.13
CA SER A 49 -0.92 -9.34 -9.09
C SER A 49 -2.27 -8.82 -9.59
N VAL A 50 -2.80 -9.43 -10.64
CA VAL A 50 -4.17 -9.17 -11.13
C VAL A 50 -5.20 -9.65 -10.11
N GLU A 51 -4.90 -10.73 -9.40
CA GLU A 51 -5.73 -11.30 -8.35
C GLU A 51 -5.87 -10.34 -7.18
N ASP A 52 -4.76 -9.74 -6.71
CA ASP A 52 -4.79 -8.69 -5.68
C ASP A 52 -5.65 -7.50 -6.12
N PHE A 53 -5.53 -7.08 -7.37
CA PHE A 53 -6.36 -6.00 -7.91
C PHE A 53 -7.86 -6.36 -7.87
N LYS A 54 -8.22 -7.54 -8.32
CA LYS A 54 -9.61 -8.02 -8.30
C LYS A 54 -10.16 -8.11 -6.88
N GLU A 55 -9.36 -8.63 -5.95
CA GLU A 55 -9.74 -8.70 -4.54
C GLU A 55 -10.01 -7.30 -3.96
N VAL A 56 -9.10 -6.36 -4.20
CA VAL A 56 -9.27 -4.97 -3.72
C VAL A 56 -10.46 -4.29 -4.36
N VAL A 57 -10.76 -4.54 -5.63
CA VAL A 57 -11.99 -4.04 -6.29
C VAL A 57 -13.22 -4.52 -5.52
N GLY A 58 -13.33 -5.82 -5.26
CA GLY A 58 -14.48 -6.39 -4.52
C GLY A 58 -14.61 -5.84 -3.09
N LEU A 59 -13.50 -5.71 -2.36
CA LEU A 59 -13.48 -5.11 -1.03
C LEU A 59 -13.87 -3.63 -1.07
N THR A 60 -13.43 -2.90 -2.07
CA THR A 60 -13.76 -1.49 -2.26
C THR A 60 -15.25 -1.30 -2.56
N GLU A 61 -15.82 -2.13 -3.41
CA GLU A 61 -17.25 -2.13 -3.70
C GLU A 61 -18.07 -2.43 -2.44
N THR A 62 -17.67 -3.45 -1.68
CA THR A 62 -18.29 -3.79 -0.39
C THR A 62 -18.23 -2.61 0.57
N TYR A 63 -17.07 -1.96 0.70
CA TYR A 63 -16.88 -0.80 1.55
C TYR A 63 -17.78 0.37 1.11
N LEU A 64 -17.85 0.68 -0.18
CA LEU A 64 -18.68 1.77 -0.71
C LEU A 64 -20.17 1.53 -0.53
N ASN A 65 -20.61 0.28 -0.43
CA ASN A 65 -21.98 -0.11 -0.15
C ASN A 65 -22.34 -0.05 1.34
N THR A 66 -21.35 0.11 2.22
CA THR A 66 -21.63 0.35 3.66
C THR A 66 -22.13 1.77 3.87
N LYS A 67 -22.89 1.97 4.95
CA LYS A 67 -23.57 3.24 5.24
C LYS A 67 -22.63 4.43 5.54
N THR A 68 -21.38 4.19 5.77
CA THR A 68 -20.37 5.22 6.00
C THR A 68 -19.93 5.85 4.68
N LYS A 69 -20.74 6.73 4.16
CA LYS A 69 -20.50 7.49 2.92
C LYS A 69 -19.35 8.49 2.98
N ASN A 70 -18.55 8.49 3.99
CA ASN A 70 -17.45 9.44 4.11
C ASN A 70 -16.26 9.00 3.24
N ASN A 71 -16.35 9.31 2.01
CA ASN A 71 -15.35 9.86 1.06
C ASN A 71 -13.90 9.59 1.37
N ILE A 72 -13.53 8.36 1.51
CA ILE A 72 -12.24 8.03 1.99
C ILE A 72 -11.32 7.63 0.84
N LEU A 73 -11.92 7.21 -0.27
CA LEU A 73 -11.21 7.07 -1.52
C LEU A 73 -10.91 8.44 -2.08
N ASN A 74 -9.66 8.71 -2.34
CA ASN A 74 -9.26 9.96 -2.95
C ASN A 74 -9.58 9.93 -4.45
N LYS A 75 -10.87 9.83 -4.77
CA LYS A 75 -11.36 9.75 -6.15
C LYS A 75 -10.82 10.87 -7.06
N PRO A 76 -10.67 12.12 -6.57
CA PRO A 76 -10.07 13.18 -7.39
C PRO A 76 -8.63 12.91 -7.80
N LEU A 77 -7.90 12.06 -7.07
CA LEU A 77 -6.53 11.70 -7.36
C LEU A 77 -6.39 10.35 -8.07
N ALA A 78 -7.49 9.60 -8.25
CA ALA A 78 -7.45 8.29 -8.89
C ALA A 78 -6.80 8.35 -10.27
N GLY A 79 -5.80 7.50 -10.50
CA GLY A 79 -4.99 7.47 -11.71
C GLY A 79 -4.04 8.66 -11.91
N GLY A 80 -3.94 9.56 -10.93
CA GLY A 80 -3.13 10.79 -11.00
C GLY A 80 -2.00 10.82 -9.98
N THR A 81 -1.44 12.01 -9.80
CA THR A 81 -0.33 12.28 -8.88
C THR A 81 -0.65 13.49 -8.00
N HIS A 82 -0.41 13.38 -6.71
CA HIS A 82 -0.57 14.49 -5.77
C HIS A 82 0.51 15.55 -6.02
N VAL A 83 0.11 16.73 -6.48
CA VAL A 83 1.02 17.78 -6.98
C VAL A 83 2.12 18.17 -5.98
N LYS A 84 1.76 18.38 -4.71
CA LYS A 84 2.73 18.85 -3.69
C LYS A 84 3.63 17.73 -3.13
N LYS A 85 3.16 16.49 -3.11
CA LYS A 85 3.85 15.37 -2.47
C LYS A 85 4.49 14.39 -3.48
N GLY A 86 4.14 14.50 -4.76
CA GLY A 86 4.64 13.60 -5.79
C GLY A 86 4.14 12.15 -5.66
N VAL A 87 3.19 11.89 -4.74
CA VAL A 87 2.63 10.56 -4.53
C VAL A 87 1.65 10.23 -5.63
N ASP A 88 1.88 9.14 -6.33
CA ASP A 88 0.96 8.61 -7.31
C ASP A 88 -0.22 7.90 -6.64
N PHE A 89 -1.35 7.88 -7.31
CA PHE A 89 -2.55 7.16 -6.89
C PHE A 89 -2.95 6.14 -7.94
N ASP A 90 -3.37 4.98 -7.48
CA ASP A 90 -3.92 3.97 -8.37
C ASP A 90 -5.29 4.38 -8.94
N ILE A 91 -5.82 3.56 -9.85
CA ILE A 91 -7.09 3.82 -10.51
C ILE A 91 -8.29 3.85 -9.53
N LEU A 92 -8.18 3.23 -8.36
CA LEU A 92 -9.21 3.20 -7.32
C LEU A 92 -9.10 4.38 -6.34
N GLY A 93 -7.98 5.13 -6.37
CA GLY A 93 -7.74 6.27 -5.49
C GLY A 93 -6.93 5.93 -4.23
N PHE A 94 -6.19 4.83 -4.22
CA PHE A 94 -5.23 4.51 -3.16
C PHE A 94 -3.84 5.04 -3.51
N PRO A 95 -3.07 5.54 -2.53
CA PRO A 95 -1.72 6.04 -2.79
C PRO A 95 -0.77 4.89 -3.12
N ILE A 96 0.19 5.16 -3.98
CA ILE A 96 1.26 4.25 -4.36
C ILE A 96 2.55 4.77 -3.76
N PHE A 97 2.94 4.22 -2.61
CA PHE A 97 4.25 4.47 -2.03
C PHE A 97 5.27 3.51 -2.62
N LYS A 98 6.44 4.03 -3.05
CA LYS A 98 7.43 3.27 -3.80
C LYS A 98 8.85 3.82 -3.62
N GLY A 99 9.83 3.05 -4.09
CA GLY A 99 11.25 3.44 -4.06
C GLY A 99 11.73 3.75 -2.65
N ASP A 100 12.51 4.81 -2.49
CA ASP A 100 13.13 5.20 -1.23
C ASP A 100 12.13 5.66 -0.15
N ASP A 101 10.90 5.95 -0.55
CA ASP A 101 9.83 6.32 0.37
C ASP A 101 9.36 5.14 1.23
N VAL A 102 9.59 3.90 0.77
CA VAL A 102 9.22 2.67 1.46
C VAL A 102 10.48 1.97 1.97
N LYS A 103 10.63 1.91 3.29
CA LYS A 103 11.79 1.28 3.93
C LYS A 103 11.66 -0.24 4.02
N PHE A 104 10.45 -0.73 4.13
CA PHE A 104 10.15 -2.16 4.20
C PHE A 104 8.70 -2.44 3.79
N SER A 105 8.47 -3.61 3.19
CA SER A 105 7.14 -4.13 2.91
C SER A 105 7.06 -5.58 3.36
N LEU A 106 5.92 -5.94 3.96
CA LEU A 106 5.65 -7.29 4.44
C LEU A 106 4.18 -7.64 4.25
N LYS A 107 3.84 -8.91 4.46
CA LYS A 107 2.47 -9.39 4.54
C LYS A 107 2.24 -9.99 5.91
N LEU A 108 1.25 -9.46 6.65
CA LEU A 108 0.81 -10.01 7.92
C LEU A 108 0.08 -11.33 7.71
N GLU A 109 0.19 -12.23 8.67
CA GLU A 109 -0.67 -13.40 8.76
C GLU A 109 -2.11 -12.99 9.05
N LYS A 110 -3.06 -13.79 8.57
CA LYS A 110 -4.50 -13.45 8.64
C LYS A 110 -5.02 -13.18 10.04
N ASP A 111 -4.45 -13.85 11.04
CA ASP A 111 -4.86 -13.69 12.45
C ASP A 111 -4.61 -12.26 12.96
N PHE A 112 -3.67 -11.53 12.35
CA PHE A 112 -3.40 -10.13 12.70
C PHE A 112 -4.37 -9.14 12.06
N TYR A 113 -5.12 -9.51 11.02
CA TYR A 113 -5.94 -8.54 10.26
C TYR A 113 -6.95 -7.77 11.11
N VAL A 114 -7.54 -8.43 12.10
CA VAL A 114 -8.56 -7.87 12.99
C VAL A 114 -8.03 -7.41 14.34
N MET A 115 -6.72 -7.44 14.53
CA MET A 115 -6.10 -6.92 15.75
C MET A 115 -6.03 -5.40 15.72
N LYS A 116 -5.78 -4.80 16.90
CA LYS A 116 -5.56 -3.34 16.99
C LYS A 116 -4.31 -2.93 16.22
N ASP A 117 -4.33 -1.74 15.64
CA ASP A 117 -3.18 -1.16 14.92
C ASP A 117 -1.86 -1.31 15.70
N THR A 118 -1.89 -1.08 17.02
CA THR A 118 -0.68 -1.17 17.85
C THR A 118 -0.08 -2.57 17.87
N ASP A 119 -0.91 -3.61 17.87
CA ASP A 119 -0.44 -4.99 17.91
C ASP A 119 0.07 -5.44 16.53
N GLN A 120 -0.64 -5.03 15.47
CA GLN A 120 -0.17 -5.20 14.09
C GLN A 120 1.20 -4.52 13.89
N PHE A 121 1.36 -3.29 14.35
CA PHE A 121 2.61 -2.54 14.19
C PHE A 121 3.77 -3.12 15.00
N ARG A 122 3.51 -3.70 16.17
CA ARG A 122 4.55 -4.44 16.92
C ARG A 122 5.02 -5.66 16.16
N GLU A 123 4.09 -6.45 15.61
CA GLU A 123 4.46 -7.61 14.79
C GLU A 123 5.23 -7.16 13.54
N CYS A 124 4.78 -6.11 12.85
CA CYS A 124 5.51 -5.55 11.72
C CYS A 124 6.94 -5.12 12.10
N THR A 125 7.11 -4.46 13.25
CA THR A 125 8.43 -4.02 13.72
C THR A 125 9.33 -5.21 14.07
N LYS A 126 8.78 -6.25 14.65
CA LYS A 126 9.49 -7.52 14.91
C LYS A 126 10.00 -8.14 13.59
N LEU A 127 9.15 -8.20 12.57
CA LEU A 127 9.53 -8.72 11.25
C LEU A 127 10.61 -7.88 10.56
N VAL A 128 10.60 -6.55 10.72
CA VAL A 128 11.71 -5.68 10.26
C VAL A 128 13.01 -6.05 10.97
N LYS A 129 12.97 -6.22 12.29
CA LYS A 129 14.15 -6.61 13.07
C LYS A 129 14.72 -7.93 12.56
N GLU A 130 13.86 -8.93 12.39
CA GLU A 130 14.28 -10.23 11.87
C GLU A 130 14.89 -10.14 10.47
N ALA A 131 14.31 -9.32 9.58
CA ALA A 131 14.84 -9.09 8.24
C ALA A 131 16.23 -8.42 8.26
N ILE A 132 16.46 -7.49 9.19
CA ILE A 132 17.79 -6.88 9.40
C ILE A 132 18.78 -7.94 9.91
N GLU A 133 18.39 -8.73 10.90
CA GLU A 133 19.25 -9.77 11.50
C GLU A 133 19.64 -10.85 10.48
N LYS A 134 18.73 -11.19 9.57
CA LYS A 134 18.98 -12.14 8.46
C LYS A 134 19.76 -11.52 7.29
N GLY A 135 19.98 -10.21 7.30
CA GLY A 135 20.63 -9.51 6.18
C GLY A 135 19.76 -9.34 4.94
N GLU A 136 18.45 -9.55 5.04
CA GLU A 136 17.50 -9.36 3.94
C GLU A 136 17.32 -7.88 3.60
N ILE A 137 17.49 -7.01 4.59
CA ILE A 137 17.51 -5.55 4.41
C ILE A 137 18.70 -4.95 5.15
N SER A 138 19.27 -3.86 4.57
CA SER A 138 20.40 -3.18 5.21
C SER A 138 19.95 -2.33 6.40
N LYS A 139 20.66 -2.46 7.53
CA LYS A 139 20.49 -1.57 8.68
C LYS A 139 20.75 -0.10 8.37
N GLU A 140 21.52 0.18 7.32
CA GLU A 140 21.87 1.54 6.88
C GLU A 140 20.68 2.32 6.31
N LEU A 141 19.57 1.63 6.02
CA LEU A 141 18.29 2.26 5.67
C LEU A 141 17.67 3.06 6.83
N PHE A 142 18.19 2.85 8.05
CA PHE A 142 17.62 3.39 9.28
C PHE A 142 18.65 4.23 10.04
N THR A 143 18.19 5.29 10.69
CA THR A 143 19.00 6.07 11.62
C THR A 143 19.28 5.26 12.89
N LYS A 144 20.28 5.66 13.68
CA LYS A 144 20.59 5.03 14.99
C LYS A 144 19.38 5.01 15.92
N LYS A 145 18.57 6.09 15.91
CA LYS A 145 17.35 6.19 16.73
C LYS A 145 16.29 5.20 16.25
N GLN A 146 16.08 5.09 14.94
CA GLN A 146 15.14 4.14 14.37
C GLN A 146 15.55 2.69 14.65
N LEU A 147 16.84 2.37 14.53
CA LEU A 147 17.36 1.03 14.87
C LEU A 147 17.15 0.68 16.34
N ALA A 148 17.36 1.61 17.27
CA ALA A 148 17.05 1.39 18.67
C ALA A 148 15.56 1.07 18.88
N GLN A 149 14.66 1.84 18.25
CA GLN A 149 13.23 1.62 18.34
C GLN A 149 12.79 0.28 17.72
N ILE A 150 13.41 -0.11 16.61
CA ILE A 150 13.19 -1.42 15.97
C ILE A 150 13.64 -2.56 16.91
N ASN A 151 14.82 -2.43 17.50
CA ASN A 151 15.37 -3.41 18.44
C ASN A 151 14.50 -3.56 19.70
N ASP A 152 13.90 -2.48 20.16
CA ASP A 152 12.98 -2.43 21.29
C ASP A 152 11.57 -2.91 20.94
N GLY A 153 11.29 -3.24 19.67
CA GLY A 153 9.99 -3.70 19.21
C GLY A 153 8.88 -2.65 19.30
N LEU A 154 9.24 -1.36 19.19
CA LEU A 154 8.24 -0.29 19.32
C LEU A 154 7.29 -0.28 18.13
N PRO A 155 5.97 -0.08 18.36
CA PRO A 155 4.98 -0.05 17.27
C PRO A 155 5.07 1.20 16.40
N ARG A 156 5.80 2.22 16.85
CA ARG A 156 5.99 3.48 16.13
C ARG A 156 7.46 3.81 16.07
N ILE A 157 7.94 4.10 14.86
CA ILE A 157 9.35 4.41 14.57
C ILE A 157 9.44 5.88 14.15
N ASP A 158 10.37 6.60 14.72
CA ASP A 158 10.54 8.03 14.48
C ASP A 158 10.71 8.37 13.00
N GLY A 159 9.93 9.34 12.51
CA GLY A 159 9.94 9.74 11.10
C GLY A 159 9.36 8.73 10.11
N LEU A 160 8.90 7.57 10.57
CA LEU A 160 8.29 6.53 9.75
C LEU A 160 6.87 6.23 10.22
N ILE A 161 6.07 5.62 9.36
CA ILE A 161 4.71 5.20 9.68
C ILE A 161 4.39 3.87 9.01
N TRP A 162 3.72 2.98 9.73
CA TRP A 162 3.15 1.78 9.15
C TRP A 162 1.88 2.13 8.36
N HIS A 163 1.93 1.88 7.08
CA HIS A 163 0.82 2.05 6.15
C HIS A 163 0.14 0.70 5.92
N HIS A 164 -1.17 0.65 6.18
CA HIS A 164 -2.01 -0.46 5.75
C HIS A 164 -2.30 -0.31 4.26
N HIS A 165 -1.64 -1.12 3.46
CA HIS A 165 -1.85 -1.13 2.01
C HIS A 165 -3.27 -1.62 1.68
N GLN A 166 -3.79 -1.26 0.51
CA GLN A 166 -5.11 -1.73 0.06
C GLN A 166 -5.15 -3.25 -0.17
N ILE A 167 -4.04 -3.89 -0.54
CA ILE A 167 -3.93 -5.36 -0.63
C ILE A 167 -4.01 -5.96 0.78
N PRO A 168 -4.92 -6.95 1.01
CA PRO A 168 -5.11 -7.54 2.33
C PRO A 168 -3.81 -8.03 2.98
N GLY A 169 -3.61 -7.58 4.21
CA GLY A 169 -2.44 -7.92 5.04
C GLY A 169 -1.13 -7.25 4.65
N LYS A 170 -1.04 -6.61 3.49
CA LYS A 170 0.19 -5.93 3.08
C LYS A 170 0.39 -4.66 3.90
N MET A 171 1.56 -4.58 4.54
CA MET A 171 2.00 -3.44 5.34
C MET A 171 3.26 -2.84 4.73
N GLN A 172 3.36 -1.52 4.77
CA GLN A 172 4.55 -0.80 4.30
C GLN A 172 5.05 0.16 5.37
N LEU A 173 6.34 0.17 5.62
CA LEU A 173 6.99 1.18 6.48
C LEU A 173 7.41 2.36 5.60
N VAL A 174 6.67 3.45 5.70
CA VAL A 174 6.76 4.60 4.79
C VAL A 174 7.30 5.82 5.53
N ILE A 175 8.02 6.69 4.82
CA ILE A 175 8.43 8.00 5.32
C ILE A 175 7.17 8.80 5.70
N LYS A 176 7.09 9.23 6.96
CA LYS A 176 5.91 9.89 7.52
C LYS A 176 5.47 11.13 6.74
N GLU A 177 6.43 11.91 6.27
CA GLU A 177 6.13 13.12 5.50
C GLU A 177 5.46 12.81 4.16
N VAL A 178 5.92 11.77 3.47
CA VAL A 178 5.35 11.31 2.19
C VAL A 178 3.96 10.70 2.42
N HIS A 179 3.81 9.91 3.50
CA HIS A 179 2.53 9.30 3.86
C HIS A 179 1.43 10.32 4.19
N SER A 180 1.78 11.59 4.44
CA SER A 180 0.82 12.66 4.79
C SER A 180 -0.04 13.12 3.61
N VAL A 181 -0.62 12.18 2.88
CA VAL A 181 -1.65 12.38 1.86
C VAL A 181 -2.96 11.77 2.35
N ASN A 182 -4.09 12.41 2.03
CA ASN A 182 -5.39 11.91 2.45
C ASN A 182 -5.76 10.66 1.64
N HIS A 183 -6.07 9.57 2.31
CA HIS A 183 -6.47 8.31 1.68
C HIS A 183 -7.22 7.38 2.64
N LEU A 184 -7.91 6.40 2.07
CA LEU A 184 -8.46 5.28 2.83
C LEU A 184 -7.34 4.32 3.22
N GLY A 185 -7.17 4.06 4.52
CA GLY A 185 -6.27 3.01 4.98
C GLY A 185 -6.83 1.63 4.68
N GLY A 186 -5.96 0.71 4.24
CA GLY A 186 -6.36 -0.65 3.89
C GLY A 186 -7.05 -1.41 5.02
N ASN A 187 -6.72 -1.14 6.29
CA ASN A 187 -7.39 -1.75 7.43
C ASN A 187 -8.92 -1.55 7.44
N ARG A 188 -9.43 -0.52 6.75
CA ARG A 188 -10.87 -0.30 6.56
C ARG A 188 -11.48 -1.28 5.57
N LEU A 189 -10.69 -1.80 4.65
CA LEU A 189 -11.12 -2.77 3.65
C LEU A 189 -11.09 -4.19 4.20
N TRP A 190 -9.96 -4.58 4.84
CA TRP A 190 -9.68 -5.97 5.19
C TRP A 190 -9.47 -6.21 6.70
N GLY A 191 -9.28 -5.16 7.50
CA GLY A 191 -9.00 -5.27 8.93
C GLY A 191 -10.15 -4.85 9.85
N GLY A 192 -11.35 -4.59 9.31
CA GLY A 192 -12.52 -4.16 10.12
C GLY A 192 -12.40 -2.74 10.69
N GLY A 193 -11.31 -2.02 10.41
CA GLY A 193 -11.11 -0.64 10.85
C GLY A 193 -10.90 -0.46 12.35
N ILE A 194 -10.47 -1.49 13.05
CA ILE A 194 -10.17 -1.47 14.49
C ILE A 194 -8.88 -0.67 14.72
N ARG A 195 -8.89 0.28 15.66
CA ARG A 195 -7.77 1.13 16.04
C ARG A 195 -7.46 1.08 17.52
#